data_a311a1fb035975115b98c534a6ca3bf8
#
_entry.id   a311a1fb035975115b98c534a6ca3bf8
#
_cell.length_a   1.000
_cell.length_b   1.000
_cell.length_c   1.000
_cell.angle_alpha   90.00
_cell.angle_beta   90.00
_cell.angle_gamma   90.00
#
_symmetry.space_group_name_H-M   'P 1'
#
loop_
_entity.id
_entity.type
_entity.pdbx_description
1 polymer ?
#
loop_
_entity_poly.entity_id
_entity_poly.type
_entity_poly.pdbx_seq_one_letter_code
_entity_poly.pdbx_strand_id
1 'polypeptide(L)'
;MTTQFRNLIFEGGGVKGVAYIGAMQILENRGVLQDIRRVGGCSAGAINALIFALGYTVREQKEILQATDFNQFMDNSWGVIRDIRRLARDFGWNKGDFFSSWIGDLIHRRLGNRRATFKDLQKAKLPDLYVIGTNLSTGFAEVFSAERHPDMELATAVRISMSIPLFFAAVRHGDRQDVYVDGGVQLNYPIKLFDRERYIDLAKDPGAVRRTGYYNKENARFQLDRPGHSPYVYNRQTLGLRLDSREEIGLFRYDEPLKGKPIKSFTDYARQLFGALMNAQEKIHLHGDDWQRTIYIDTLDVGTTDFNLSDATKQALIEQGINGTENYFEWFDNPLEKPVNRVES
;
A
#
# COMPACT_ATOMS: atom_id res chain seq x y z
N MET A 1 -19.17 8.54 -20.30
CA MET A 1 -19.01 7.15 -19.87
C MET A 1 -18.18 7.17 -18.58
N THR A 2 -18.76 6.81 -17.47
CA THR A 2 -18.05 6.74 -16.18
C THR A 2 -17.05 5.59 -16.25
N THR A 3 -15.78 5.89 -16.05
CA THR A 3 -14.72 4.87 -16.01
C THR A 3 -15.00 3.90 -14.86
N GLN A 4 -15.18 2.64 -15.14
CA GLN A 4 -15.42 1.61 -14.12
C GLN A 4 -14.08 1.14 -13.56
N PHE A 5 -13.82 1.38 -12.28
CA PHE A 5 -12.59 0.91 -11.62
C PHE A 5 -12.57 -0.62 -11.51
N ARG A 6 -11.40 -1.21 -11.77
CA ARG A 6 -11.13 -2.65 -11.72
C ARG A 6 -9.96 -3.00 -10.81
N ASN A 7 -9.11 -2.03 -10.54
CA ASN A 7 -7.91 -2.19 -9.73
C ASN A 7 -7.91 -1.17 -8.59
N LEU A 8 -7.57 -1.62 -7.40
CA LEU A 8 -7.45 -0.76 -6.22
C LEU A 8 -6.04 -0.86 -5.65
N ILE A 9 -5.41 0.28 -5.37
CA ILE A 9 -4.05 0.37 -4.85
C ILE A 9 -4.07 1.10 -3.51
N PHE A 10 -3.36 0.52 -2.54
CA PHE A 10 -3.19 1.09 -1.20
C PHE A 10 -1.71 1.44 -0.99
N GLU A 11 -1.45 2.67 -0.60
CA GLU A 11 -0.12 3.12 -0.18
C GLU A 11 0.27 2.52 1.18
N GLY A 12 1.58 2.40 1.44
CA GLY A 12 2.12 2.10 2.76
C GLY A 12 2.04 3.31 3.69
N GLY A 13 1.75 3.09 4.97
CA GLY A 13 1.65 4.20 5.92
C GLY A 13 1.56 3.78 7.40
N GLY A 14 1.87 2.54 7.73
CA GLY A 14 1.80 2.03 9.11
C GLY A 14 0.41 2.17 9.71
N VAL A 15 0.33 2.66 10.93
CA VAL A 15 -0.95 2.82 11.65
C VAL A 15 -1.94 3.79 10.99
N LYS A 16 -1.46 4.70 10.13
CA LYS A 16 -2.29 5.61 9.33
C LYS A 16 -3.26 4.87 8.40
N GLY A 17 -2.96 3.62 8.05
CA GLY A 17 -3.81 2.76 7.22
C GLY A 17 -5.22 2.51 7.77
N VAL A 18 -5.51 2.84 9.03
CA VAL A 18 -6.86 2.86 9.60
C VAL A 18 -7.78 3.80 8.82
N ALA A 19 -7.24 4.88 8.24
CA ALA A 19 -8.00 5.83 7.42
C ALA A 19 -8.65 5.18 6.19
N TYR A 20 -8.08 4.10 5.66
CA TYR A 20 -8.66 3.37 4.52
C TYR A 20 -10.06 2.84 4.78
N ILE A 21 -10.42 2.57 6.05
CA ILE A 21 -11.79 2.13 6.40
C ILE A 21 -12.82 3.14 5.92
N GLY A 22 -12.58 4.44 6.15
CA GLY A 22 -13.48 5.50 5.71
C GLY A 22 -13.60 5.59 4.19
N ALA A 23 -12.47 5.49 3.49
CA ALA A 23 -12.47 5.45 2.03
C ALA A 23 -13.24 4.24 1.49
N MET A 24 -13.02 3.06 2.07
CA MET A 24 -13.71 1.84 1.66
C MET A 24 -15.23 1.92 1.88
N GLN A 25 -15.70 2.62 2.93
CA GLN A 25 -17.14 2.86 3.16
C GLN A 25 -17.78 3.66 2.01
N ILE A 26 -17.12 4.73 1.56
CA ILE A 26 -17.62 5.54 0.44
C ILE A 26 -17.57 4.75 -0.88
N LEU A 27 -16.46 4.01 -1.12
CA LEU A 27 -16.33 3.16 -2.31
C LEU A 27 -17.41 2.06 -2.36
N GLU A 28 -17.75 1.45 -1.21
CA GLU A 28 -18.85 0.48 -1.10
C GLU A 28 -20.19 1.12 -1.42
N ASN A 29 -20.51 2.26 -0.78
CA ASN A 29 -21.76 3.00 -0.99
C ASN A 29 -21.95 3.43 -2.44
N ARG A 30 -20.88 3.72 -3.15
CA ARG A 30 -20.87 4.07 -4.58
C ARG A 30 -20.87 2.85 -5.51
N GLY A 31 -20.85 1.64 -4.98
CA GLY A 31 -20.86 0.41 -5.76
C GLY A 31 -19.53 0.13 -6.49
N VAL A 32 -18.43 0.84 -6.14
CA VAL A 32 -17.13 0.66 -6.80
C VAL A 32 -16.51 -0.70 -6.46
N LEU A 33 -16.64 -1.14 -5.19
CA LEU A 33 -15.91 -2.31 -4.70
C LEU A 33 -16.34 -3.62 -5.37
N GLN A 34 -17.59 -3.75 -5.82
CA GLN A 34 -18.11 -4.96 -6.47
C GLN A 34 -17.43 -5.25 -7.81
N ASP A 35 -16.85 -4.23 -8.43
CA ASP A 35 -16.21 -4.32 -9.74
C ASP A 35 -14.70 -4.53 -9.68
N ILE A 36 -14.11 -4.40 -8.49
CA ILE A 36 -12.67 -4.57 -8.28
C ILE A 36 -12.28 -6.03 -8.50
N ARG A 37 -11.26 -6.24 -9.33
CA ARG A 37 -10.71 -7.56 -9.69
C ARG A 37 -9.30 -7.77 -9.17
N ARG A 38 -8.55 -6.69 -8.97
CA ARG A 38 -7.16 -6.72 -8.50
C ARG A 38 -6.96 -5.69 -7.41
N VAL A 39 -6.24 -6.07 -6.39
CA VAL A 39 -5.84 -5.14 -5.34
C VAL A 39 -4.35 -5.26 -5.10
N GLY A 40 -3.72 -4.13 -4.85
CA GLY A 40 -2.30 -4.09 -4.54
C GLY A 40 -1.98 -3.12 -3.42
N GLY A 41 -0.90 -3.39 -2.70
CA GLY A 41 -0.49 -2.49 -1.64
C GLY A 41 0.91 -2.79 -1.11
N CYS A 42 1.38 -1.83 -0.32
CA CYS A 42 2.65 -1.88 0.37
C CYS A 42 2.43 -1.70 1.87
N SER A 43 3.19 -2.39 2.73
CA SER A 43 3.13 -2.20 4.19
C SER A 43 1.70 -2.31 4.73
N ALA A 44 1.22 -1.31 5.46
CA ALA A 44 -0.18 -1.26 5.91
C ALA A 44 -1.19 -1.33 4.74
N GLY A 45 -0.83 -0.81 3.57
CA GLY A 45 -1.62 -0.97 2.36
C GLY A 45 -1.72 -2.42 1.91
N ALA A 46 -0.67 -3.24 2.10
CA ALA A 46 -0.73 -4.67 1.80
C ALA A 46 -1.66 -5.43 2.77
N ILE A 47 -1.76 -4.99 4.03
CA ILE A 47 -2.75 -5.53 4.99
C ILE A 47 -4.17 -5.25 4.50
N ASN A 48 -4.47 -3.99 4.17
CA ASN A 48 -5.81 -3.61 3.68
C ASN A 48 -6.15 -4.31 2.36
N ALA A 49 -5.19 -4.42 1.44
CA ALA A 49 -5.34 -5.17 0.20
C ALA A 49 -5.63 -6.66 0.45
N LEU A 50 -4.91 -7.30 1.41
CA LEU A 50 -5.16 -8.70 1.78
C LEU A 50 -6.56 -8.87 2.38
N ILE A 51 -6.97 -8.04 3.34
CA ILE A 51 -8.28 -8.14 4.00
C ILE A 51 -9.39 -8.01 2.96
N PHE A 52 -9.27 -7.05 2.04
CA PHE A 52 -10.20 -6.91 0.92
C PHE A 52 -10.17 -8.14 -0.01
N ALA A 53 -8.99 -8.59 -0.44
CA ALA A 53 -8.83 -9.76 -1.32
C ALA A 53 -9.41 -11.04 -0.70
N LEU A 54 -9.37 -11.19 0.62
CA LEU A 54 -9.99 -12.30 1.34
C LEU A 54 -11.53 -12.21 1.40
N GLY A 55 -12.15 -11.17 0.83
CA GLY A 55 -13.59 -11.01 0.78
C GLY A 55 -14.22 -10.58 2.11
N TYR A 56 -13.47 -9.94 2.98
CA TYR A 56 -14.05 -9.28 4.16
C TYR A 56 -14.88 -8.07 3.75
N THR A 57 -16.10 -7.96 4.27
CA THR A 57 -16.94 -6.77 4.09
C THR A 57 -16.30 -5.55 4.75
N VAL A 58 -16.66 -4.35 4.31
CA VAL A 58 -16.12 -3.10 4.89
C VAL A 58 -16.42 -3.02 6.39
N ARG A 59 -17.58 -3.51 6.82
CA ARG A 59 -17.92 -3.61 8.24
C ARG A 59 -16.94 -4.51 9.01
N GLU A 60 -16.66 -5.71 8.49
CA GLU A 60 -15.70 -6.64 9.12
C GLU A 60 -14.28 -6.06 9.11
N GLN A 61 -13.86 -5.37 8.03
CA GLN A 61 -12.57 -4.68 7.97
C GLN A 61 -12.45 -3.64 9.09
N LYS A 62 -13.53 -2.86 9.31
CA LYS A 62 -13.61 -1.88 10.40
C LYS A 62 -13.49 -2.56 11.76
N GLU A 63 -14.27 -3.60 12.00
CA GLU A 63 -14.26 -4.37 13.26
C GLU A 63 -12.85 -4.94 13.54
N ILE A 64 -12.19 -5.52 12.53
CA ILE A 64 -10.84 -6.09 12.64
C ILE A 64 -9.82 -5.01 13.01
N LEU A 65 -9.78 -3.90 12.27
CA LEU A 65 -8.75 -2.88 12.46
C LEU A 65 -9.00 -2.02 13.72
N GLN A 66 -10.25 -1.77 14.08
CA GLN A 66 -10.57 -1.07 15.32
C GLN A 66 -10.25 -1.91 16.57
N ALA A 67 -10.54 -3.22 16.53
CA ALA A 67 -10.23 -4.13 17.65
C ALA A 67 -8.74 -4.44 17.79
N THR A 68 -7.92 -4.14 16.78
CA THR A 68 -6.49 -4.47 16.80
C THR A 68 -5.74 -3.45 17.66
N ASP A 69 -5.06 -3.94 18.69
CA ASP A 69 -4.04 -3.20 19.43
C ASP A 69 -2.71 -3.31 18.67
N PHE A 70 -2.37 -2.25 17.93
CA PHE A 70 -1.16 -2.21 17.10
C PHE A 70 0.13 -2.29 17.94
N ASN A 71 0.10 -1.97 19.26
CA ASN A 71 1.27 -2.14 20.12
C ASN A 71 1.73 -3.60 20.20
N GLN A 72 0.81 -4.56 20.05
CA GLN A 72 1.16 -5.98 20.08
C GLN A 72 2.02 -6.39 18.88
N PHE A 73 2.04 -5.63 17.80
CA PHE A 73 2.96 -5.89 16.67
C PHE A 73 4.42 -5.61 17.03
N MET A 74 4.66 -4.80 18.05
CA MET A 74 5.99 -4.55 18.60
C MET A 74 6.40 -5.61 19.61
N ASP A 75 6.27 -6.90 19.31
CA ASP A 75 6.64 -8.04 20.15
C ASP A 75 7.65 -7.70 21.27
N ASN A 76 7.16 -7.21 22.42
CA ASN A 76 8.00 -6.73 23.53
C ASN A 76 8.85 -7.88 24.09
N SER A 77 10.09 -7.97 23.63
CA SER A 77 11.04 -8.90 24.18
C SER A 77 11.87 -8.23 25.28
N TRP A 78 11.73 -8.72 26.48
CA TRP A 78 12.50 -8.29 27.64
C TRP A 78 13.98 -8.67 27.47
N GLY A 79 14.85 -7.67 27.31
CA GLY A 79 16.29 -7.82 27.43
C GLY A 79 17.13 -7.09 26.38
N VAL A 80 17.76 -5.98 26.76
CA VAL A 80 18.61 -5.12 25.92
C VAL A 80 19.71 -5.91 25.16
N ILE A 81 20.37 -6.88 25.82
CA ILE A 81 21.46 -7.67 25.20
C ILE A 81 20.92 -8.59 24.09
N ARG A 82 19.74 -9.16 24.27
CA ARG A 82 19.10 -10.05 23.26
C ARG A 82 18.63 -9.24 22.07
N ASP A 83 18.17 -8.03 22.30
CA ASP A 83 17.68 -7.13 21.26
C ASP A 83 18.82 -6.59 20.40
N ILE A 84 19.98 -6.29 20.98
CA ILE A 84 21.20 -5.91 20.23
C ILE A 84 21.68 -7.08 19.35
N ARG A 85 21.69 -8.31 19.87
CA ARG A 85 22.06 -9.49 19.08
C ARG A 85 21.10 -9.75 17.92
N ARG A 86 19.80 -9.52 18.14
CA ARG A 86 18.77 -9.62 17.10
C ARG A 86 18.96 -8.55 16.03
N LEU A 87 19.14 -7.30 16.43
CA LEU A 87 19.41 -6.21 15.51
C LEU A 87 20.64 -6.52 14.62
N ALA A 88 21.68 -7.09 15.20
CA ALA A 88 22.91 -7.47 14.46
C ALA A 88 22.73 -8.69 13.55
N ARG A 89 21.88 -9.67 13.92
CA ARG A 89 21.74 -10.93 13.18
C ARG A 89 20.55 -10.93 12.24
N ASP A 90 19.41 -10.39 12.69
CA ASP A 90 18.12 -10.46 12.02
C ASP A 90 17.68 -9.09 11.47
N PHE A 91 18.52 -8.06 11.62
CA PHE A 91 18.38 -6.71 11.06
C PHE A 91 17.14 -5.91 11.53
N GLY A 92 16.55 -6.30 12.68
CA GLY A 92 15.38 -5.59 13.22
C GLY A 92 15.15 -5.86 14.70
N TRP A 93 14.42 -4.92 15.33
CA TRP A 93 14.18 -4.94 16.78
C TRP A 93 13.10 -5.93 17.19
N ASN A 94 11.98 -5.99 16.44
CA ASN A 94 10.84 -6.85 16.71
C ASN A 94 10.78 -8.04 15.76
N LYS A 95 10.39 -9.22 16.26
CA LYS A 95 10.30 -10.44 15.41
C LYS A 95 9.13 -10.42 14.45
N GLY A 96 8.01 -9.84 14.85
CA GLY A 96 6.76 -9.86 14.12
C GLY A 96 6.01 -11.19 14.20
N ASP A 97 6.24 -11.97 15.27
CA ASP A 97 5.59 -13.26 15.46
C ASP A 97 4.07 -13.09 15.70
N PHE A 98 3.70 -12.08 16.52
CA PHE A 98 2.30 -11.73 16.74
C PHE A 98 1.62 -11.33 15.44
N PHE A 99 2.27 -10.46 14.65
CA PHE A 99 1.76 -10.02 13.35
C PHE A 99 1.52 -11.21 12.40
N SER A 100 2.49 -12.12 12.31
CA SER A 100 2.39 -13.32 11.46
C SER A 100 1.24 -14.22 11.89
N SER A 101 1.03 -14.39 13.21
CA SER A 101 -0.10 -15.14 13.76
C SER A 101 -1.44 -14.48 13.43
N TRP A 102 -1.54 -13.16 13.66
CA TRP A 102 -2.75 -12.38 13.39
C TRP A 102 -3.17 -12.44 11.92
N ILE A 103 -2.23 -12.24 10.98
CA ILE A 103 -2.49 -12.38 9.54
C ILE A 103 -2.90 -13.81 9.19
N GLY A 104 -2.22 -14.82 9.75
CA GLY A 104 -2.56 -16.23 9.55
C GLY A 104 -3.98 -16.56 10.02
N ASP A 105 -4.46 -15.95 11.11
CA ASP A 105 -5.83 -16.11 11.59
C ASP A 105 -6.86 -15.50 10.63
N LEU A 106 -6.59 -14.33 10.08
CA LEU A 106 -7.45 -13.71 9.08
C LEU A 106 -7.57 -14.58 7.82
N ILE A 107 -6.45 -15.10 7.34
CA ILE A 107 -6.42 -16.00 6.18
C ILE A 107 -7.18 -17.29 6.47
N HIS A 108 -6.96 -17.89 7.65
CA HIS A 108 -7.62 -19.12 8.05
C HIS A 108 -9.15 -18.99 8.11
N ARG A 109 -9.65 -17.89 8.66
CA ARG A 109 -11.10 -17.64 8.76
C ARG A 109 -11.81 -17.63 7.39
N ARG A 110 -11.11 -17.27 6.31
CA ARG A 110 -11.67 -17.15 4.95
C ARG A 110 -11.33 -18.33 4.05
N LEU A 111 -10.11 -18.86 4.14
CA LEU A 111 -9.62 -19.91 3.26
C LEU A 111 -9.44 -21.28 3.95
N GLY A 112 -9.71 -21.36 5.26
CA GLY A 112 -9.58 -22.60 6.04
C GLY A 112 -8.14 -23.06 6.29
N ASN A 113 -7.15 -22.31 5.83
CA ASN A 113 -5.73 -22.66 5.95
C ASN A 113 -4.90 -21.39 6.21
N ARG A 114 -4.16 -21.35 7.33
CA ARG A 114 -3.27 -20.24 7.69
C ARG A 114 -2.14 -20.01 6.67
N ARG A 115 -1.76 -21.08 5.98
CA ARG A 115 -0.67 -21.12 5.00
C ARG A 115 -1.19 -21.09 3.56
N ALA A 116 -2.41 -20.58 3.35
CA ALA A 116 -2.95 -20.43 2.00
C ALA A 116 -2.04 -19.54 1.13
N THR A 117 -1.93 -19.93 -0.13
CA THR A 117 -1.05 -19.32 -1.12
C THR A 117 -1.83 -18.36 -2.04
N PHE A 118 -1.12 -17.60 -2.86
CA PHE A 118 -1.76 -16.80 -3.92
C PHE A 118 -2.61 -17.66 -4.86
N LYS A 119 -2.17 -18.87 -5.17
CA LYS A 119 -2.93 -19.83 -5.98
C LYS A 119 -4.23 -20.28 -5.31
N ASP A 120 -4.24 -20.42 -3.99
CA ASP A 120 -5.45 -20.78 -3.26
C ASP A 120 -6.47 -19.64 -3.25
N LEU A 121 -6.01 -18.38 -3.18
CA LEU A 121 -6.85 -17.20 -3.35
C LEU A 121 -7.54 -17.20 -4.73
N GLN A 122 -6.80 -17.47 -5.81
CA GLN A 122 -7.35 -17.59 -7.16
C GLN A 122 -8.36 -18.73 -7.30
N LYS A 123 -8.07 -19.90 -6.72
CA LYS A 123 -9.03 -21.03 -6.72
C LYS A 123 -10.34 -20.67 -6.03
N ALA A 124 -10.29 -19.82 -5.00
CA ALA A 124 -11.48 -19.30 -4.33
C ALA A 124 -12.24 -18.25 -5.15
N LYS A 125 -11.74 -17.87 -6.34
CA LYS A 125 -12.31 -16.85 -7.24
C LYS A 125 -12.47 -15.47 -6.57
N LEU A 126 -11.59 -15.18 -5.66
CA LEU A 126 -11.48 -13.89 -4.98
C LEU A 126 -10.60 -12.92 -5.80
N PRO A 127 -10.63 -11.61 -5.52
CA PRO A 127 -9.77 -10.65 -6.20
C PRO A 127 -8.28 -11.01 -6.12
N ASP A 128 -7.55 -10.79 -7.20
CA ASP A 128 -6.10 -11.04 -7.24
C ASP A 128 -5.36 -10.05 -6.33
N LEU A 129 -4.49 -10.57 -5.47
CA LEU A 129 -3.68 -9.79 -4.54
C LEU A 129 -2.26 -9.59 -5.08
N TYR A 130 -1.76 -8.35 -4.92
CA TYR A 130 -0.39 -7.95 -5.26
C TYR A 130 0.24 -7.25 -4.06
N VAL A 131 1.35 -7.78 -3.58
CA VAL A 131 2.05 -7.28 -2.39
C VAL A 131 3.44 -6.82 -2.78
N ILE A 132 3.86 -5.66 -2.30
CA ILE A 132 5.18 -5.10 -2.60
C ILE A 132 6.14 -5.39 -1.46
N GLY A 133 7.30 -5.93 -1.78
CA GLY A 133 8.46 -6.06 -0.89
C GLY A 133 9.70 -5.47 -1.53
N THR A 134 10.71 -5.17 -0.72
CA THR A 134 12.04 -4.77 -1.21
C THR A 134 13.02 -5.89 -0.96
N ASN A 135 13.60 -6.44 -2.03
CA ASN A 135 14.68 -7.41 -1.96
C ASN A 135 16.02 -6.67 -1.83
N LEU A 136 16.58 -6.64 -0.61
CA LEU A 136 17.87 -5.96 -0.35
C LEU A 136 19.05 -6.68 -1.00
N SER A 137 18.94 -8.00 -1.25
CA SER A 137 20.00 -8.77 -1.90
C SER A 137 20.17 -8.39 -3.36
N THR A 138 19.09 -7.94 -4.01
CA THR A 138 19.12 -7.45 -5.41
C THR A 138 19.10 -5.93 -5.51
N GLY A 139 18.63 -5.23 -4.48
CA GLY A 139 18.43 -3.77 -4.45
C GLY A 139 17.16 -3.28 -5.15
N PHE A 140 16.18 -4.16 -5.44
CA PHE A 140 14.96 -3.80 -6.18
C PHE A 140 13.68 -4.17 -5.45
N ALA A 141 12.61 -3.40 -5.78
CA ALA A 141 11.27 -3.79 -5.39
C ALA A 141 10.84 -5.07 -6.12
N GLU A 142 10.11 -5.91 -5.41
CA GLU A 142 9.55 -7.15 -5.93
C GLU A 142 8.04 -7.20 -5.67
N VAL A 143 7.29 -7.68 -6.66
CA VAL A 143 5.84 -7.81 -6.60
C VAL A 143 5.50 -9.28 -6.38
N PHE A 144 4.93 -9.62 -5.25
CA PHE A 144 4.39 -10.93 -4.93
C PHE A 144 2.94 -11.02 -5.37
N SER A 145 2.63 -12.00 -6.20
CA SER A 145 1.29 -12.23 -6.74
C SER A 145 1.16 -13.64 -7.28
N ALA A 146 -0.06 -14.08 -7.59
CA ALA A 146 -0.29 -15.36 -8.24
C ALA A 146 0.39 -15.48 -9.62
N GLU A 147 0.59 -14.36 -10.32
CA GLU A 147 1.27 -14.34 -11.63
C GLU A 147 2.77 -14.70 -11.55
N ARG A 148 3.42 -14.37 -10.43
CA ARG A 148 4.88 -14.52 -10.27
C ARG A 148 5.25 -15.54 -9.21
N HIS A 149 4.46 -15.65 -8.14
CA HIS A 149 4.74 -16.45 -6.96
C HIS A 149 3.48 -17.23 -6.53
N PRO A 150 2.90 -18.08 -7.40
CA PRO A 150 1.61 -18.73 -7.13
C PRO A 150 1.60 -19.58 -5.85
N ASP A 151 2.72 -20.21 -5.54
CA ASP A 151 2.85 -21.12 -4.39
C ASP A 151 3.39 -20.44 -3.12
N MET A 152 3.65 -19.11 -3.16
CA MET A 152 4.04 -18.35 -1.98
C MET A 152 2.85 -18.16 -1.03
N GLU A 153 3.09 -18.33 0.27
CA GLU A 153 2.08 -18.08 1.30
C GLU A 153 1.72 -16.58 1.37
N LEU A 154 0.43 -16.27 1.42
CA LEU A 154 -0.07 -14.89 1.54
C LEU A 154 0.48 -14.21 2.81
N ALA A 155 0.53 -14.94 3.93
CA ALA A 155 1.07 -14.44 5.18
C ALA A 155 2.54 -14.03 5.06
N THR A 156 3.35 -14.82 4.36
CA THR A 156 4.78 -14.54 4.14
C THR A 156 4.96 -13.27 3.29
N ALA A 157 4.20 -13.11 2.22
CA ALA A 157 4.26 -11.91 1.37
C ALA A 157 3.93 -10.63 2.17
N VAL A 158 2.83 -10.65 2.94
CA VAL A 158 2.42 -9.50 3.75
C VAL A 158 3.42 -9.26 4.90
N ARG A 159 3.98 -10.33 5.51
CA ARG A 159 5.04 -10.20 6.54
C ARG A 159 6.28 -9.52 5.97
N ILE A 160 6.71 -9.86 4.75
CA ILE A 160 7.80 -9.16 4.06
C ILE A 160 7.44 -7.68 3.91
N SER A 161 6.27 -7.39 3.35
CA SER A 161 5.83 -6.02 3.09
C SER A 161 5.73 -5.13 4.34
N MET A 162 5.56 -5.74 5.51
CA MET A 162 5.50 -5.07 6.82
C MET A 162 6.85 -5.01 7.55
N SER A 163 7.93 -5.50 6.95
CA SER A 163 9.26 -5.53 7.58
C SER A 163 9.95 -4.18 7.51
N ILE A 164 9.39 -3.16 8.19
CA ILE A 164 9.98 -1.82 8.28
C ILE A 164 11.42 -1.94 8.81
N PRO A 165 12.43 -1.49 8.04
CA PRO A 165 13.83 -1.62 8.44
C PRO A 165 14.10 -1.07 9.83
N LEU A 166 14.92 -1.79 10.59
CA LEU A 166 15.29 -1.52 11.98
C LEU A 166 14.16 -1.75 13.00
N PHE A 167 12.89 -1.59 12.64
CA PHE A 167 11.75 -1.87 13.52
C PHE A 167 11.43 -3.36 13.57
N PHE A 168 11.30 -4.00 12.42
CA PHE A 168 11.00 -5.42 12.32
C PHE A 168 12.18 -6.18 11.72
N ALA A 169 12.36 -7.42 12.17
CA ALA A 169 13.34 -8.32 11.60
C ALA A 169 13.08 -8.49 10.10
N ALA A 170 14.14 -8.41 9.29
CA ALA A 170 14.10 -8.71 7.88
C ALA A 170 13.69 -10.18 7.65
N VAL A 171 13.04 -10.46 6.54
CA VAL A 171 12.61 -11.81 6.18
C VAL A 171 13.59 -12.41 5.17
N ARG A 172 14.06 -13.62 5.44
CA ARG A 172 14.82 -14.40 4.46
C ARG A 172 13.87 -15.31 3.70
N HIS A 173 13.91 -15.25 2.36
CA HIS A 173 12.97 -16.00 1.53
C HIS A 173 13.64 -16.50 0.23
N GLY A 174 13.05 -17.58 -0.33
CA GLY A 174 13.52 -18.22 -1.55
C GLY A 174 14.78 -19.09 -1.36
N ASP A 175 15.18 -19.79 -2.42
CA ASP A 175 16.29 -20.75 -2.39
C ASP A 175 17.63 -20.11 -2.02
N ARG A 176 17.84 -18.86 -2.43
CA ARG A 176 19.05 -18.10 -2.12
C ARG A 176 19.03 -17.45 -0.74
N GLN A 177 17.93 -17.56 0.00
CA GLN A 177 17.74 -16.89 1.28
C GLN A 177 17.95 -15.36 1.18
N ASP A 178 17.44 -14.79 0.09
CA ASP A 178 17.49 -13.33 -0.14
C ASP A 178 16.83 -12.60 1.05
N VAL A 179 17.38 -11.43 1.36
CA VAL A 179 16.92 -10.61 2.50
C VAL A 179 15.89 -9.61 2.01
N TYR A 180 14.71 -9.67 2.59
CA TYR A 180 13.58 -8.79 2.26
C TYR A 180 13.21 -7.87 3.41
N VAL A 181 12.82 -6.65 3.05
CA VAL A 181 12.27 -5.65 3.95
C VAL A 181 10.99 -5.04 3.36
N ASP A 182 10.39 -4.10 4.08
CA ASP A 182 9.19 -3.37 3.67
C ASP A 182 9.32 -2.80 2.24
N GLY A 183 8.27 -2.95 1.48
CA GLY A 183 8.21 -2.44 0.11
C GLY A 183 8.34 -0.93 0.02
N GLY A 184 7.98 -0.20 1.08
CA GLY A 184 8.09 1.25 1.15
C GLY A 184 9.50 1.80 1.02
N VAL A 185 10.54 0.96 1.15
CA VAL A 185 11.92 1.35 0.85
C VAL A 185 12.11 1.72 -0.63
N GLN A 186 11.41 1.04 -1.55
CA GLN A 186 11.58 1.22 -3.00
C GLN A 186 10.31 1.63 -3.72
N LEU A 187 9.12 1.18 -3.27
CA LEU A 187 7.86 1.41 -3.96
C LEU A 187 6.69 1.48 -2.96
N ASN A 188 6.56 2.62 -2.28
CA ASN A 188 5.54 2.81 -1.24
C ASN A 188 4.12 2.92 -1.80
N TYR A 189 3.97 3.61 -2.94
CA TYR A 189 2.68 3.81 -3.61
C TYR A 189 2.71 3.22 -5.03
N PRO A 190 2.33 1.93 -5.21
CA PRO A 190 2.46 1.23 -6.49
C PRO A 190 1.32 1.53 -7.47
N ILE A 191 0.93 2.81 -7.66
CA ILE A 191 -0.21 3.22 -8.50
C ILE A 191 -0.09 2.74 -9.96
N LYS A 192 1.13 2.58 -10.47
CA LYS A 192 1.42 2.14 -11.85
C LYS A 192 1.49 0.62 -12.02
N LEU A 193 1.16 -0.15 -10.97
CA LEU A 193 1.28 -1.60 -10.96
C LEU A 193 0.50 -2.28 -12.10
N PHE A 194 -0.67 -1.73 -12.43
CA PHE A 194 -1.55 -2.25 -13.45
C PHE A 194 -1.52 -1.44 -14.76
N ASP A 195 -0.50 -0.64 -14.98
CA ASP A 195 -0.32 0.17 -16.19
C ASP A 195 0.22 -0.66 -17.37
N ARG A 196 -0.53 -1.71 -17.72
CA ARG A 196 -0.26 -2.61 -18.85
C ARG A 196 -1.55 -2.94 -19.59
N GLU A 197 -1.53 -2.99 -20.92
CA GLU A 197 -2.70 -3.33 -21.74
C GLU A 197 -3.31 -4.69 -21.36
N ARG A 198 -2.49 -5.67 -20.93
CA ARG A 198 -2.97 -7.00 -20.53
C ARG A 198 -3.97 -7.01 -19.36
N TYR A 199 -4.03 -5.94 -18.58
CA TYR A 199 -4.97 -5.81 -17.46
C TYR A 199 -6.29 -5.16 -17.87
N ILE A 200 -6.46 -4.79 -19.14
CA ILE A 200 -7.60 -4.04 -19.66
C ILE A 200 -8.27 -4.85 -20.76
N ASP A 201 -9.57 -5.04 -20.68
CA ASP A 201 -10.37 -5.60 -21.76
C ASP A 201 -10.71 -4.47 -22.76
N LEU A 202 -9.80 -4.24 -23.71
CA LEU A 202 -9.93 -3.16 -24.70
C LEU A 202 -11.17 -3.30 -25.59
N ALA A 203 -11.69 -4.52 -25.75
CA ALA A 203 -12.91 -4.77 -26.52
C ALA A 203 -14.15 -4.24 -25.80
N LYS A 204 -14.15 -4.30 -24.46
CA LYS A 204 -15.26 -3.81 -23.62
C LYS A 204 -15.12 -2.36 -23.23
N ASP A 205 -13.88 -1.90 -22.97
CA ASP A 205 -13.62 -0.55 -22.52
C ASP A 205 -12.37 0.05 -23.18
N PRO A 206 -12.47 0.46 -24.46
CA PRO A 206 -11.36 1.09 -25.17
C PRO A 206 -10.97 2.45 -24.56
N GLY A 207 -11.88 3.11 -23.82
CA GLY A 207 -11.65 4.38 -23.13
C GLY A 207 -10.83 4.24 -21.84
N ALA A 208 -10.63 3.01 -21.35
CA ALA A 208 -9.82 2.75 -20.15
C ALA A 208 -8.32 3.05 -20.36
N VAL A 209 -7.87 3.12 -21.60
CA VAL A 209 -6.47 3.36 -21.95
C VAL A 209 -6.24 4.81 -22.32
N ARG A 210 -5.19 5.40 -21.75
CA ARG A 210 -4.61 6.66 -22.26
C ARG A 210 -3.13 6.42 -22.60
N ARG A 211 -2.75 6.76 -23.85
CA ARG A 211 -1.35 6.74 -24.26
C ARG A 211 -0.69 8.07 -23.89
N THR A 212 0.37 8.02 -23.12
CA THR A 212 1.10 9.22 -22.66
C THR A 212 2.50 9.25 -23.26
N GLY A 213 3.08 10.46 -23.41
CA GLY A 213 4.46 10.61 -23.89
C GLY A 213 5.48 9.86 -23.02
N TYR A 214 5.24 9.76 -21.71
CA TYR A 214 6.05 8.98 -20.79
C TYR A 214 6.09 7.50 -21.21
N TYR A 215 4.93 6.86 -21.34
CA TYR A 215 4.86 5.43 -21.71
C TYR A 215 5.26 5.14 -23.16
N ASN A 216 5.10 6.09 -24.07
CA ASN A 216 5.57 5.93 -25.44
C ASN A 216 7.10 5.74 -25.50
N LYS A 217 7.86 6.50 -24.69
CA LYS A 217 9.31 6.34 -24.58
C LYS A 217 9.70 5.00 -23.95
N GLU A 218 9.04 4.62 -22.86
CA GLU A 218 9.27 3.35 -22.20
C GLU A 218 8.94 2.15 -23.11
N ASN A 219 7.81 2.21 -23.83
CA ASN A 219 7.42 1.15 -24.78
C ASN A 219 8.40 1.03 -25.93
N ALA A 220 8.88 2.15 -26.51
CA ALA A 220 9.86 2.11 -27.58
C ALA A 220 11.15 1.40 -27.15
N ARG A 221 11.65 1.69 -25.95
CA ARG A 221 12.81 1.04 -25.36
C ARG A 221 12.54 -0.45 -25.10
N PHE A 222 11.38 -0.76 -24.53
CA PHE A 222 11.02 -2.12 -24.09
C PHE A 222 10.74 -3.07 -25.26
N GLN A 223 10.19 -2.58 -26.37
CA GLN A 223 9.95 -3.37 -27.59
C GLN A 223 11.23 -3.82 -28.28
N LEU A 224 12.30 -3.03 -28.18
CA LEU A 224 13.62 -3.42 -28.68
C LEU A 224 14.23 -4.59 -27.89
N ASP A 225 14.06 -4.55 -26.57
CA ASP A 225 14.68 -5.52 -25.66
C ASP A 225 13.84 -6.80 -25.48
N ARG A 226 12.51 -6.69 -25.56
CA ARG A 226 11.57 -7.78 -25.25
C ARG A 226 10.34 -7.75 -26.16
N PRO A 227 10.45 -8.16 -27.42
CA PRO A 227 9.33 -8.21 -28.35
C PRO A 227 8.20 -9.12 -27.81
N GLY A 228 6.95 -8.71 -27.96
CA GLY A 228 5.77 -9.45 -27.51
C GLY A 228 5.31 -9.19 -26.07
N HIS A 229 5.99 -8.32 -25.32
CA HIS A 229 5.47 -7.88 -24.03
C HIS A 229 4.28 -6.92 -24.17
N SER A 230 3.31 -7.07 -23.24
CA SER A 230 2.17 -6.15 -23.16
C SER A 230 2.65 -4.71 -22.99
N PRO A 231 2.22 -3.76 -23.84
CA PRO A 231 2.65 -2.37 -23.74
C PRO A 231 2.25 -1.71 -22.42
N TYR A 232 3.07 -0.74 -21.98
CA TYR A 232 2.70 0.16 -20.90
C TYR A 232 1.68 1.19 -21.38
N VAL A 233 0.68 1.43 -20.56
CA VAL A 233 -0.38 2.41 -20.82
C VAL A 233 -0.81 3.03 -19.51
N TYR A 234 -1.35 4.24 -19.54
CA TYR A 234 -2.05 4.80 -18.41
C TYR A 234 -3.42 4.11 -18.27
N ASN A 235 -3.57 3.30 -17.22
CA ASN A 235 -4.77 2.53 -16.96
C ASN A 235 -5.76 3.32 -16.11
N ARG A 236 -6.83 3.85 -16.74
CA ARG A 236 -7.87 4.60 -16.06
C ARG A 236 -8.74 3.76 -15.13
N GLN A 237 -8.70 2.44 -15.23
CA GLN A 237 -9.43 1.53 -14.34
C GLN A 237 -8.71 1.29 -13.01
N THR A 238 -7.59 1.96 -12.76
CA THR A 238 -6.87 1.89 -11.49
C THR A 238 -7.23 3.09 -10.63
N LEU A 239 -7.64 2.83 -9.38
CA LEU A 239 -7.87 3.82 -8.35
C LEU A 239 -6.88 3.57 -7.21
N GLY A 240 -6.23 4.61 -6.75
CA GLY A 240 -5.28 4.54 -5.64
C GLY A 240 -5.77 5.31 -4.42
N LEU A 241 -5.42 4.82 -3.25
CA LEU A 241 -5.64 5.46 -1.96
C LEU A 241 -4.27 5.84 -1.39
N ARG A 242 -4.07 7.12 -1.14
CA ARG A 242 -2.81 7.70 -0.68
C ARG A 242 -2.99 8.39 0.67
N LEU A 243 -1.97 8.30 1.53
CA LEU A 243 -1.95 8.79 2.90
C LEU A 243 -0.96 9.96 3.04
N ASP A 244 -1.45 11.19 2.91
CA ASP A 244 -0.63 12.38 3.05
C ASP A 244 -0.64 12.91 4.50
N SER A 245 0.51 13.26 5.05
CA SER A 245 0.59 14.02 6.30
C SER A 245 0.28 15.50 6.07
N ARG A 246 -0.11 16.21 7.12
CA ARG A 246 -0.32 17.67 7.05
C ARG A 246 0.94 18.43 6.63
N GLU A 247 2.13 17.95 7.06
CA GLU A 247 3.40 18.52 6.64
C GLU A 247 3.63 18.37 5.14
N GLU A 248 3.28 17.21 4.57
CA GLU A 248 3.34 16.94 3.12
C GLU A 248 2.34 17.79 2.37
N ILE A 249 1.10 17.86 2.86
CA ILE A 249 0.07 18.73 2.28
C ILE A 249 0.53 20.20 2.31
N GLY A 250 1.05 20.68 3.44
CA GLY A 250 1.58 22.04 3.58
C GLY A 250 2.72 22.33 2.60
N LEU A 251 3.70 21.43 2.54
CA LEU A 251 4.85 21.58 1.63
C LEU A 251 4.42 21.58 0.16
N PHE A 252 3.60 20.59 -0.23
CA PHE A 252 3.32 20.35 -1.65
C PHE A 252 2.21 21.24 -2.23
N ARG A 253 1.28 21.71 -1.38
CA ARG A 253 0.18 22.57 -1.84
C ARG A 253 0.39 24.04 -1.55
N TYR A 254 1.08 24.36 -0.46
CA TYR A 254 1.16 25.73 0.05
C TYR A 254 2.60 26.23 0.16
N ASP A 255 3.60 25.44 -0.27
CA ASP A 255 5.03 25.78 -0.17
C ASP A 255 5.45 26.14 1.28
N GLU A 256 4.82 25.52 2.27
CA GLU A 256 5.12 25.75 3.67
C GLU A 256 6.47 25.13 4.05
N PRO A 257 7.30 25.83 4.83
CA PRO A 257 8.59 25.30 5.25
C PRO A 257 8.42 24.11 6.20
N LEU A 258 9.17 23.03 5.94
CA LEU A 258 9.18 21.86 6.82
C LEU A 258 9.74 22.20 8.22
N LYS A 259 9.08 21.70 9.25
CA LYS A 259 9.56 21.77 10.62
C LYS A 259 10.45 20.56 10.91
N GLY A 260 11.72 20.81 11.22
CA GLY A 260 12.64 19.72 11.60
C GLY A 260 12.20 19.05 12.91
N LYS A 261 12.26 17.71 12.95
CA LYS A 261 11.98 16.91 14.15
C LYS A 261 13.30 16.53 14.84
N PRO A 262 13.45 16.74 16.16
CA PRO A 262 14.69 16.41 16.86
C PRO A 262 14.89 14.88 16.89
N ILE A 263 16.11 14.43 16.61
CA ILE A 263 16.54 13.04 16.70
C ILE A 263 17.29 12.85 17.99
N LYS A 264 16.68 12.22 19.01
CA LYS A 264 17.22 12.05 20.36
C LYS A 264 17.48 10.59 20.73
N SER A 265 16.96 9.64 19.94
CA SER A 265 17.08 8.20 20.21
C SER A 265 17.35 7.45 18.92
N PHE A 266 17.81 6.18 19.04
CA PHE A 266 17.94 5.29 17.90
C PHE A 266 16.58 5.05 17.21
N THR A 267 15.50 4.99 17.98
CA THR A 267 14.15 4.84 17.41
C THR A 267 13.75 6.08 16.60
N ASP A 268 14.09 7.30 17.06
CA ASP A 268 13.84 8.51 16.29
C ASP A 268 14.65 8.51 15.00
N TYR A 269 15.93 8.12 15.09
CA TYR A 269 16.80 8.00 13.92
C TYR A 269 16.23 7.01 12.88
N ALA A 270 15.85 5.81 13.32
CA ALA A 270 15.28 4.79 12.43
C ALA A 270 13.98 5.28 11.78
N ARG A 271 13.10 5.94 12.56
CA ARG A 271 11.85 6.53 12.08
C ARG A 271 12.10 7.61 11.02
N GLN A 272 13.02 8.56 11.31
CA GLN A 272 13.31 9.65 10.37
C GLN A 272 14.01 9.14 9.11
N LEU A 273 14.91 8.17 9.24
CA LEU A 273 15.57 7.56 8.09
C LEU A 273 14.56 6.86 7.16
N PHE A 274 13.66 6.04 7.73
CA PHE A 274 12.64 5.36 6.95
C PHE A 274 11.65 6.34 6.32
N GLY A 275 11.21 7.36 7.08
CA GLY A 275 10.37 8.44 6.56
C GLY A 275 11.03 9.18 5.39
N ALA A 276 12.32 9.50 5.50
CA ALA A 276 13.06 10.16 4.41
C ALA A 276 13.15 9.31 3.14
N LEU A 277 13.29 7.97 3.28
CA LEU A 277 13.28 7.04 2.15
C LEU A 277 11.90 7.01 1.46
N MET A 278 10.82 7.00 2.25
CA MET A 278 9.45 7.05 1.72
C MET A 278 9.20 8.38 1.00
N ASN A 279 9.47 9.51 1.65
CA ASN A 279 9.22 10.86 1.11
C ASN A 279 10.03 11.14 -0.17
N ALA A 280 11.19 10.52 -0.36
CA ALA A 280 11.98 10.66 -1.58
C ALA A 280 11.24 10.13 -2.83
N GLN A 281 10.31 9.19 -2.66
CA GLN A 281 9.52 8.60 -3.75
C GLN A 281 8.27 9.42 -4.07
N GLU A 282 7.73 10.15 -3.09
CA GLU A 282 6.44 10.84 -3.19
C GLU A 282 6.46 11.99 -4.18
N LYS A 283 7.57 12.71 -4.29
CA LYS A 283 7.75 13.82 -5.26
C LYS A 283 7.53 13.40 -6.71
N ILE A 284 7.73 12.11 -7.04
CA ILE A 284 7.59 11.59 -8.40
C ILE A 284 6.11 11.50 -8.81
N HIS A 285 5.20 11.28 -7.86
CA HIS A 285 3.78 11.06 -8.14
C HIS A 285 2.95 12.35 -8.17
N LEU A 286 3.39 13.41 -7.49
CA LEU A 286 2.65 14.67 -7.39
C LEU A 286 2.63 15.51 -8.67
N HIS A 287 3.59 15.31 -9.57
CA HIS A 287 3.72 16.07 -10.82
C HIS A 287 3.20 15.35 -12.08
N GLY A 288 2.57 14.18 -11.91
CA GLY A 288 2.05 13.38 -13.01
C GLY A 288 0.53 13.38 -13.07
N ASP A 289 -0.01 12.76 -14.11
CA ASP A 289 -1.45 12.56 -14.29
C ASP A 289 -2.07 11.60 -13.26
N ASP A 290 -1.26 10.98 -12.41
CA ASP A 290 -1.71 9.98 -11.42
C ASP A 290 -2.65 10.55 -10.37
N TRP A 291 -2.65 11.89 -10.15
CA TRP A 291 -3.62 12.54 -9.29
C TRP A 291 -5.08 12.30 -9.73
N GLN A 292 -5.33 12.12 -11.03
CA GLN A 292 -6.68 11.87 -11.58
C GLN A 292 -7.27 10.53 -11.15
N ARG A 293 -6.46 9.62 -10.66
CA ARG A 293 -6.84 8.29 -10.17
C ARG A 293 -6.36 8.04 -8.75
N THR A 294 -6.12 9.10 -7.97
CA THR A 294 -5.64 9.02 -6.58
C THR A 294 -6.60 9.76 -5.65
N ILE A 295 -7.07 9.05 -4.65
CA ILE A 295 -7.78 9.61 -3.50
C ILE A 295 -6.72 9.96 -2.45
N TYR A 296 -6.62 11.23 -2.11
CA TYR A 296 -5.70 11.73 -1.09
C TYR A 296 -6.42 11.82 0.25
N ILE A 297 -5.83 11.21 1.27
CA ILE A 297 -6.39 11.15 2.63
C ILE A 297 -5.45 11.89 3.58
N ASP A 298 -5.92 12.95 4.23
CA ASP A 298 -5.20 13.64 5.30
C ASP A 298 -5.05 12.70 6.50
N THR A 299 -3.84 12.42 6.90
CA THR A 299 -3.54 11.56 8.05
C THR A 299 -3.29 12.34 9.32
N LEU A 300 -3.68 13.62 9.33
CA LEU A 300 -3.52 14.50 10.47
C LEU A 300 -2.02 14.63 10.83
N ASP A 301 -1.71 14.62 12.12
CA ASP A 301 -0.34 14.62 12.64
C ASP A 301 0.12 13.22 13.08
N VAL A 302 -0.56 12.16 12.64
CA VAL A 302 -0.25 10.78 13.04
C VAL A 302 0.99 10.28 12.30
N GLY A 303 1.98 9.84 13.06
CA GLY A 303 3.19 9.23 12.50
C GLY A 303 2.98 7.77 12.09
N THR A 304 3.70 7.32 11.06
CA THR A 304 3.65 5.94 10.54
C THR A 304 3.84 4.85 11.60
N THR A 305 4.63 5.13 12.63
CA THR A 305 4.99 4.19 13.71
C THR A 305 4.39 4.55 15.07
N ASP A 306 3.34 5.36 15.10
CA ASP A 306 2.64 5.73 16.34
C ASP A 306 1.63 4.63 16.72
N PHE A 307 2.14 3.46 17.11
CA PHE A 307 1.33 2.26 17.38
C PHE A 307 0.31 2.42 18.51
N ASN A 308 0.46 3.42 19.37
CA ASN A 308 -0.46 3.69 20.49
C ASN A 308 -1.57 4.67 20.08
N LEU A 309 -2.41 4.28 19.14
CA LEU A 309 -3.55 5.08 18.72
C LEU A 309 -4.74 4.96 19.67
N SER A 310 -5.25 6.11 20.16
CA SER A 310 -6.55 6.14 20.85
C SER A 310 -7.70 5.83 19.88
N ASP A 311 -8.82 5.36 20.41
CA ASP A 311 -10.03 5.13 19.59
C ASP A 311 -10.52 6.44 18.95
N ALA A 312 -10.38 7.57 19.64
CA ALA A 312 -10.70 8.88 19.07
C ALA A 312 -9.81 9.21 17.87
N THR A 313 -8.51 8.92 17.92
CA THR A 313 -7.58 9.11 16.80
C THR A 313 -7.92 8.17 15.64
N LYS A 314 -8.21 6.91 15.94
CA LYS A 314 -8.67 5.95 14.90
C LYS A 314 -9.94 6.45 14.21
N GLN A 315 -10.91 6.95 14.98
CA GLN A 315 -12.14 7.49 14.42
C GLN A 315 -11.90 8.74 13.56
N ALA A 316 -11.03 9.66 14.01
CA ALA A 316 -10.67 10.83 13.24
C ALA A 316 -9.99 10.47 11.91
N LEU A 317 -9.11 9.47 11.88
CA LEU A 317 -8.49 8.96 10.66
C LEU A 317 -9.54 8.36 9.70
N ILE A 318 -10.51 7.60 10.21
CA ILE A 318 -11.60 7.06 9.41
C ILE A 318 -12.40 8.20 8.75
N GLU A 319 -12.68 9.27 9.52
CA GLU A 319 -13.39 10.43 9.00
C GLU A 319 -12.61 11.16 7.90
N GLN A 320 -11.30 11.26 8.03
CA GLN A 320 -10.45 11.78 6.94
C GLN A 320 -10.51 10.89 5.70
N GLY A 321 -10.58 9.58 5.85
CA GLY A 321 -10.79 8.65 4.74
C GLY A 321 -12.11 8.89 4.02
N ILE A 322 -13.20 9.16 4.76
CA ILE A 322 -14.50 9.54 4.20
C ILE A 322 -14.36 10.84 3.41
N ASN A 323 -13.88 11.91 4.08
CA ASN A 323 -13.78 13.25 3.50
C ASN A 323 -12.91 13.27 2.22
N GLY A 324 -11.73 12.63 2.26
CA GLY A 324 -10.83 12.56 1.11
C GLY A 324 -11.47 11.84 -0.08
N THR A 325 -12.28 10.82 0.18
CA THR A 325 -12.95 10.05 -0.88
C THR A 325 -14.15 10.81 -1.44
N GLU A 326 -14.95 11.47 -0.61
CA GLU A 326 -16.04 12.33 -1.05
C GLU A 326 -15.50 13.47 -1.93
N ASN A 327 -14.47 14.20 -1.48
CA ASN A 327 -13.83 15.27 -2.24
C ASN A 327 -13.30 14.80 -3.61
N TYR A 328 -12.74 13.58 -3.68
CA TYR A 328 -12.33 13.00 -4.94
C TYR A 328 -13.50 12.81 -5.89
N PHE A 329 -14.62 12.26 -5.41
CA PHE A 329 -15.77 11.99 -6.27
C PHE A 329 -16.55 13.22 -6.62
N GLU A 330 -16.58 14.30 -5.81
CA GLU A 330 -17.13 15.60 -6.20
C GLU A 330 -16.46 16.10 -7.48
N TRP A 331 -15.13 16.05 -7.53
CA TRP A 331 -14.40 16.39 -8.75
C TRP A 331 -14.60 15.35 -9.87
N PHE A 332 -14.54 14.05 -9.56
CA PHE A 332 -14.61 12.99 -10.56
C PHE A 332 -15.95 12.99 -11.31
N ASP A 333 -17.05 13.27 -10.60
CA ASP A 333 -18.40 13.36 -11.17
C ASP A 333 -18.65 14.70 -11.87
N ASN A 334 -17.95 15.77 -11.48
CA ASN A 334 -18.03 17.10 -12.08
C ASN A 334 -16.66 17.65 -12.45
N PRO A 335 -16.08 17.25 -13.61
CA PRO A 335 -14.73 17.65 -14.00
C PRO A 335 -14.51 19.14 -14.24
N LEU A 336 -15.56 19.96 -14.19
CA LEU A 336 -15.46 21.43 -14.25
C LEU A 336 -15.02 22.03 -12.90
N GLU A 337 -15.18 21.30 -11.82
CA GLU A 337 -14.71 21.71 -10.51
C GLU A 337 -13.20 21.45 -10.37
N LYS A 338 -12.50 22.37 -9.70
CA LYS A 338 -11.09 22.16 -9.39
C LYS A 338 -10.98 21.06 -8.33
N PRO A 339 -10.17 20.03 -8.55
CA PRO A 339 -9.95 19.02 -7.51
C PRO A 339 -9.28 19.68 -6.31
N VAL A 340 -9.87 19.49 -5.12
CA VAL A 340 -9.37 20.05 -3.85
C VAL A 340 -7.93 19.61 -3.56
N ASN A 341 -7.52 18.51 -4.17
CA ASN A 341 -6.25 17.82 -3.94
C ASN A 341 -5.19 18.03 -5.04
N ARG A 342 -5.40 18.94 -5.97
CA ARG A 342 -4.42 19.26 -7.00
C ARG A 342 -3.51 20.39 -6.53
N VAL A 343 -2.20 20.20 -6.63
CA VAL A 343 -1.24 21.30 -6.61
C VAL A 343 -1.49 22.13 -7.86
N GLU A 344 -1.76 23.43 -7.73
CA GLU A 344 -1.80 24.33 -8.86
C GLU A 344 -0.38 24.42 -9.44
N SER A 345 -0.23 23.94 -10.70
CA SER A 345 1.03 24.05 -11.45
C SER A 345 1.23 25.45 -11.97
#